data_df57b9199081883205efa405f2610523
#
_entry.id   df57b9199081883205efa405f2610523
#
_cell.length_a   1.000
_cell.length_b   1.000
_cell.length_c   1.000
_cell.angle_alpha   90.00
_cell.angle_beta   90.00
_cell.angle_gamma   90.00
#
_symmetry.space_group_name_H-M   'P 1'
#
loop_
_entity.id
_entity.type
_entity.pdbx_description
1 polymer ?
#
loop_
_entity_poly.entity_id
_entity_poly.type
_entity_poly.pdbx_seq_one_letter_code
_entity_poly.pdbx_strand_id
1 'polypeptide(L)'
;MIILSGIELTVFLKGYLHVSKISGENDELYILNHLGEYGLMLDQIHDRLNAVSKMYPIDAVEITSKGFRHSEYEIPEINYPKIASDDLHAIVGIGRAWIEVNVITRTKDAIIKAVRQGDFWNGYI
;
A
#
# COMPACT_ATOMS: atom_id res chain seq x y z
N MET A 1 9.00 -18.98 7.35
CA MET A 1 8.40 -17.92 6.50
C MET A 1 7.02 -17.58 7.05
N ILE A 2 6.70 -16.29 7.14
CA ILE A 2 5.37 -15.81 7.55
C ILE A 2 4.61 -15.39 6.30
N ILE A 3 3.39 -15.90 6.12
CA ILE A 3 2.52 -15.54 5.00
C ILE A 3 1.32 -14.76 5.55
N LEU A 4 1.10 -13.54 5.04
CA LEU A 4 -0.10 -12.77 5.32
C LEU A 4 -1.11 -13.00 4.21
N SER A 5 -2.35 -13.26 4.60
CA SER A 5 -3.46 -13.36 3.65
C SER A 5 -3.99 -11.97 3.30
N GLY A 6 -4.40 -11.79 2.07
CA GLY A 6 -4.96 -10.53 1.63
C GLY A 6 -5.91 -10.70 0.45
N ILE A 7 -6.73 -9.68 0.26
CA ILE A 7 -7.59 -9.55 -0.91
C ILE A 7 -7.49 -8.13 -1.46
N GLU A 8 -7.62 -8.00 -2.78
CA GLU A 8 -7.77 -6.69 -3.42
C GLU A 8 -9.26 -6.43 -3.66
N LEU A 9 -9.73 -5.31 -3.15
CA LEU A 9 -11.11 -4.85 -3.30
C LEU A 9 -11.15 -3.77 -4.38
N THR A 10 -12.12 -3.88 -5.29
CA THR A 10 -12.40 -2.81 -6.25
C THR A 10 -13.49 -1.92 -5.70
N VAL A 11 -13.23 -0.62 -5.61
CA VAL A 11 -14.13 0.39 -5.06
C VAL A 11 -14.43 1.41 -6.14
N PHE A 12 -15.71 1.75 -6.31
CA PHE A 12 -16.14 2.76 -7.27
C PHE A 12 -16.44 4.08 -6.54
N LEU A 13 -15.47 5.01 -6.61
CA LEU A 13 -15.60 6.36 -6.09
C LEU A 13 -15.08 7.32 -7.16
N LYS A 14 -15.96 7.78 -8.06
CA LYS A 14 -15.59 8.60 -9.23
C LYS A 14 -14.51 7.93 -10.09
N GLY A 15 -14.69 6.65 -10.39
CA GLY A 15 -13.76 5.78 -11.05
C GLY A 15 -13.29 4.64 -10.15
N TYR A 16 -12.39 3.81 -10.65
CA TYR A 16 -11.88 2.66 -9.91
C TYR A 16 -10.82 3.06 -8.90
N LEU A 17 -10.93 2.47 -7.72
CA LEU A 17 -9.84 2.42 -6.74
C LEU A 17 -9.65 0.96 -6.33
N HIS A 18 -8.41 0.57 -6.08
CA HIS A 18 -8.08 -0.75 -5.57
C HIS A 18 -7.55 -0.63 -4.14
N VAL A 19 -8.17 -1.35 -3.23
CA VAL A 19 -7.79 -1.38 -1.82
C VAL A 19 -7.40 -2.79 -1.45
N SER A 20 -6.17 -2.98 -0.99
CA SER A 20 -5.74 -4.24 -0.40
C SER A 20 -6.14 -4.28 1.07
N LYS A 21 -6.82 -5.36 1.46
CA LYS A 21 -7.07 -5.71 2.84
C LYS A 21 -6.17 -6.88 3.21
N ILE A 22 -5.24 -6.67 4.12
CA ILE A 22 -4.28 -7.67 4.57
C ILE A 22 -4.61 -8.05 6.00
N SER A 23 -4.71 -9.36 6.27
CA SER A 23 -5.16 -9.88 7.56
C SER A 23 -4.00 -10.48 8.35
N GLY A 24 -3.86 -10.06 9.60
CA GLY A 24 -3.01 -10.68 10.62
C GLY A 24 -3.80 -11.69 11.45
N GLU A 25 -3.33 -11.96 12.67
CA GLU A 25 -4.05 -12.80 13.64
C GLU A 25 -5.26 -12.06 14.21
N ASN A 26 -5.09 -10.80 14.62
CA ASN A 26 -6.13 -9.99 15.26
C ASN A 26 -6.24 -8.59 14.64
N ASP A 27 -5.39 -8.24 13.70
CA ASP A 27 -5.29 -6.92 13.09
C ASP A 27 -5.46 -7.00 11.58
N GLU A 28 -5.77 -5.87 10.96
CA GLU A 28 -5.94 -5.73 9.51
C GLU A 28 -5.21 -4.49 9.04
N LEU A 29 -4.70 -4.55 7.80
CA LEU A 29 -4.04 -3.42 7.14
C LEU A 29 -4.75 -3.11 5.85
N TYR A 30 -5.08 -1.85 5.63
CA TYR A 30 -5.72 -1.37 4.41
C TYR A 30 -4.77 -0.45 3.64
N ILE A 31 -4.57 -0.76 2.38
CA ILE A 31 -3.65 -0.03 1.50
C ILE A 31 -4.40 0.43 0.27
N LEU A 32 -4.32 1.72 -0.05
CA LEU A 32 -4.74 2.20 -1.36
C LEU A 32 -3.63 1.89 -2.36
N ASN A 33 -3.91 0.99 -3.30
CA ASN A 33 -2.94 0.43 -4.22
C ASN A 33 -2.57 1.40 -5.35
N HIS A 34 -1.37 1.25 -5.88
CA HIS A 34 -0.82 1.78 -7.13
C HIS A 34 -1.40 3.15 -7.55
N LEU A 35 -1.11 4.18 -6.76
CA LEU A 35 -1.60 5.55 -7.02
C LEU A 35 -1.37 6.01 -8.48
N GLY A 36 -0.27 5.58 -9.08
CA GLY A 36 0.10 5.96 -10.44
C GLY A 36 -0.82 5.39 -11.54
N GLU A 37 -1.61 4.36 -11.24
CA GLU A 37 -2.49 3.75 -12.23
C GLU A 37 -3.81 4.49 -12.41
N TYR A 38 -4.16 5.40 -11.50
CA TYR A 38 -5.44 6.11 -11.58
C TYR A 38 -5.41 7.34 -12.48
N GLY A 39 -4.22 7.82 -12.86
CA GLY A 39 -4.08 9.03 -13.67
C GLY A 39 -4.59 10.29 -12.99
N LEU A 40 -4.53 10.36 -11.65
CA LEU A 40 -5.07 11.45 -10.87
C LEU A 40 -4.01 12.51 -10.56
N MET A 41 -4.45 13.77 -10.51
CA MET A 41 -3.67 14.87 -9.97
C MET A 41 -3.70 14.84 -8.44
N LEU A 42 -2.81 15.58 -7.78
CA LEU A 42 -2.66 15.55 -6.33
C LEU A 42 -3.95 15.87 -5.56
N ASP A 43 -4.67 16.91 -5.99
CA ASP A 43 -5.96 17.29 -5.38
C ASP A 43 -7.01 16.19 -5.54
N GLN A 44 -7.01 15.48 -6.67
CA GLN A 44 -7.88 14.34 -6.91
C GLN A 44 -7.50 13.14 -6.03
N ILE A 45 -6.20 12.91 -5.80
CA ILE A 45 -5.73 11.87 -4.87
C ILE A 45 -6.22 12.16 -3.45
N HIS A 46 -6.11 13.41 -2.99
CA HIS A 46 -6.63 13.81 -1.68
C HIS A 46 -8.15 13.58 -1.58
N ASP A 47 -8.90 13.95 -2.61
CA ASP A 47 -10.34 13.73 -2.66
C ASP A 47 -10.68 12.23 -2.57
N ARG A 48 -9.96 11.38 -3.29
CA ARG A 48 -10.16 9.92 -3.26
C ARG A 48 -9.78 9.31 -1.93
N LEU A 49 -8.65 9.73 -1.35
CA LEU A 49 -8.24 9.27 -0.01
C LEU A 49 -9.28 9.63 1.04
N ASN A 50 -9.79 10.85 1.02
CA ASN A 50 -10.84 11.27 1.94
C ASN A 50 -12.12 10.45 1.77
N ALA A 51 -12.51 10.17 0.54
CA ALA A 51 -13.71 9.40 0.23
C ALA A 51 -13.57 7.93 0.63
N VAL A 52 -12.47 7.28 0.24
CA VAL A 52 -12.25 5.85 0.51
C VAL A 52 -12.00 5.58 1.99
N SER A 53 -11.41 6.53 2.72
CA SER A 53 -11.18 6.41 4.16
C SER A 53 -12.47 6.39 4.98
N LYS A 54 -13.58 6.81 4.41
CA LYS A 54 -14.92 6.68 5.03
C LYS A 54 -15.47 5.26 4.90
N MET A 55 -14.99 4.49 3.93
CA MET A 55 -15.41 3.10 3.70
C MET A 55 -14.45 2.12 4.38
N TYR A 56 -13.17 2.37 4.30
CA TYR A 56 -12.10 1.54 4.86
C TYR A 56 -11.07 2.40 5.57
N PRO A 57 -10.55 1.99 6.74
CA PRO A 57 -9.54 2.77 7.47
C PRO A 57 -8.18 2.63 6.79
N ILE A 58 -7.94 3.42 5.74
CA ILE A 58 -6.69 3.36 4.99
C ILE A 58 -5.50 3.65 5.90
N ASP A 59 -4.52 2.75 5.90
CA ASP A 59 -3.32 2.81 6.75
C ASP A 59 -2.08 3.24 5.96
N ALA A 60 -2.04 2.95 4.67
CA ALA A 60 -0.89 3.22 3.82
C ALA A 60 -1.32 3.38 2.36
N VAL A 61 -0.44 3.93 1.54
CA VAL A 61 -0.60 4.02 0.09
C VAL A 61 0.55 3.33 -0.61
N GLU A 62 0.28 2.73 -1.77
CA GLU A 62 1.31 2.13 -2.61
C GLU A 62 1.79 3.14 -3.66
N ILE A 63 3.09 3.42 -3.65
CA ILE A 63 3.71 4.37 -4.57
C ILE A 63 4.37 3.71 -5.79
N THR A 64 4.27 2.40 -5.89
CA THR A 64 4.73 1.66 -7.08
C THR A 64 3.55 1.21 -7.92
N SER A 65 3.79 0.99 -9.21
CA SER A 65 2.87 0.31 -10.11
C SER A 65 3.64 -0.82 -10.77
N LYS A 66 3.24 -2.07 -10.51
CA LYS A 66 3.94 -3.27 -10.99
C LYS A 66 5.45 -3.26 -10.66
N GLY A 67 5.79 -2.74 -9.48
CA GLY A 67 7.16 -2.62 -9.01
C GLY A 67 7.94 -1.39 -9.52
N PHE A 68 7.34 -0.57 -10.37
CA PHE A 68 7.97 0.67 -10.84
C PHE A 68 7.65 1.83 -9.90
N ARG A 69 8.70 2.49 -9.42
CA ARG A 69 8.59 3.60 -8.47
C ARG A 69 8.03 4.85 -9.13
N HIS A 70 7.07 5.47 -8.46
CA HIS A 70 6.51 6.77 -8.81
C HIS A 70 6.86 7.79 -7.72
N SER A 71 8.07 8.38 -7.84
CA SER A 71 8.62 9.29 -6.81
C SER A 71 7.82 10.56 -6.63
N GLU A 72 6.97 10.93 -7.59
CA GLU A 72 6.05 12.07 -7.50
C GLU A 72 5.05 11.96 -6.34
N TYR A 73 4.82 10.75 -5.83
CA TYR A 73 3.95 10.52 -4.67
C TYR A 73 4.68 10.51 -3.34
N GLU A 74 6.02 10.60 -3.36
CA GLU A 74 6.85 10.66 -2.14
C GLU A 74 6.91 12.08 -1.60
N ILE A 75 5.76 12.65 -1.27
CA ILE A 75 5.60 14.04 -0.83
C ILE A 75 4.84 14.08 0.49
N PRO A 76 5.14 15.05 1.38
CA PRO A 76 4.47 15.13 2.68
C PRO A 76 2.99 15.47 2.58
N GLU A 77 2.51 16.04 1.48
CA GLU A 77 1.10 16.32 1.23
C GLU A 77 0.25 15.05 1.20
N ILE A 78 0.84 13.91 0.78
CA ILE A 78 0.22 12.59 0.96
C ILE A 78 0.65 12.08 2.33
N ASN A 79 -0.14 12.36 3.34
CA ASN A 79 0.19 12.09 4.75
C ASN A 79 -0.19 10.66 5.16
N TYR A 80 0.41 9.68 4.48
CA TYR A 80 0.29 8.25 4.77
C TYR A 80 1.65 7.59 4.64
N PRO A 81 1.91 6.50 5.37
CA PRO A 81 3.03 5.62 5.05
C PRO A 81 2.98 5.19 3.59
N LYS A 82 4.12 5.20 2.92
CA LYS A 82 4.23 4.94 1.48
C LYS A 82 4.98 3.64 1.26
N ILE A 83 4.29 2.61 0.78
CA ILE A 83 4.87 1.29 0.56
C ILE A 83 5.24 1.09 -0.92
N ALA A 84 6.20 0.20 -1.13
CA ALA A 84 6.54 -0.35 -2.44
C ALA A 84 6.18 -1.83 -2.48
N SER A 85 5.63 -2.27 -3.61
CA SER A 85 5.41 -3.68 -3.89
C SER A 85 5.56 -3.95 -5.39
N ASP A 86 5.74 -5.20 -5.76
CA ASP A 86 5.89 -5.57 -7.17
C ASP A 86 4.57 -5.80 -7.90
N ASP A 87 3.45 -5.91 -7.19
CA ASP A 87 2.11 -6.15 -7.77
C ASP A 87 2.18 -7.19 -8.88
N LEU A 88 2.63 -8.38 -8.52
CA LEU A 88 3.11 -9.40 -9.43
C LEU A 88 2.02 -9.94 -10.37
N HIS A 89 2.18 -9.71 -11.66
CA HIS A 89 1.33 -10.26 -12.72
C HIS A 89 2.09 -11.24 -13.62
N ALA A 90 3.42 -11.25 -13.58
CA ALA A 90 4.26 -12.14 -14.36
C ALA A 90 5.56 -12.44 -13.62
N ILE A 91 6.12 -13.62 -13.82
CA ILE A 91 7.33 -14.09 -13.15
C ILE A 91 8.50 -13.09 -13.25
N VAL A 92 8.62 -12.42 -14.38
CA VAL A 92 9.69 -11.43 -14.61
C VAL A 92 9.62 -10.23 -13.65
N GLY A 93 8.47 -10.00 -13.02
CA GLY A 93 8.27 -8.91 -12.06
C GLY A 93 8.64 -9.24 -10.61
N ILE A 94 8.96 -10.50 -10.31
CA ILE A 94 9.24 -10.93 -8.93
C ILE A 94 10.41 -10.15 -8.33
N GLY A 95 10.18 -9.58 -7.14
CA GLY A 95 11.21 -8.91 -6.36
C GLY A 95 11.67 -7.57 -6.94
N ARG A 96 10.87 -6.95 -7.79
CA ARG A 96 11.19 -5.63 -8.35
C ARG A 96 11.11 -4.52 -7.31
N ALA A 97 10.18 -4.64 -6.37
CA ALA A 97 10.01 -3.71 -5.27
C ALA A 97 9.50 -4.45 -4.02
N TRP A 98 9.90 -4.00 -2.85
CA TRP A 98 9.52 -4.61 -1.57
C TRP A 98 9.59 -3.58 -0.44
N ILE A 99 9.15 -3.97 0.75
CA ILE A 99 9.41 -3.23 1.98
C ILE A 99 10.26 -4.07 2.93
N GLU A 100 11.10 -3.40 3.71
CA GLU A 100 11.84 -3.98 4.81
C GLU A 100 11.29 -3.39 6.11
N VAL A 101 10.70 -4.25 6.95
CA VAL A 101 10.04 -3.81 8.17
C VAL A 101 10.96 -3.94 9.38
N ASN A 102 10.90 -2.94 10.26
CA ASN A 102 11.64 -2.94 11.51
C ASN A 102 10.79 -3.59 12.60
N VAL A 103 10.94 -4.90 12.79
CA VAL A 103 10.18 -5.65 13.81
C VAL A 103 11.12 -6.49 14.67
N ILE A 104 10.86 -6.52 15.98
CA ILE A 104 11.55 -7.39 16.93
C ILE A 104 10.83 -8.74 17.00
N THR A 105 9.51 -8.73 17.08
CA THR A 105 8.67 -9.92 17.13
C THR A 105 8.18 -10.25 15.72
N ARG A 106 8.48 -11.47 15.26
CA ARG A 106 8.10 -11.93 13.91
C ARG A 106 6.69 -12.52 13.90
N THR A 107 5.69 -11.66 14.05
CA THR A 107 4.28 -12.02 13.95
C THR A 107 3.61 -11.19 12.87
N LYS A 108 2.48 -11.68 12.37
CA LYS A 108 1.69 -10.96 11.35
C LYS A 108 1.26 -9.58 11.86
N ASP A 109 0.72 -9.53 13.08
CA ASP A 109 0.24 -8.27 13.67
C ASP A 109 1.37 -7.27 13.92
N ALA A 110 2.57 -7.74 14.27
CA ALA A 110 3.74 -6.88 14.43
C ALA A 110 4.18 -6.25 13.10
N ILE A 111 4.12 -7.02 12.00
CA ILE A 111 4.40 -6.52 10.65
C ILE A 111 3.38 -5.47 10.25
N ILE A 112 2.09 -5.74 10.45
CA ILE A 112 1.00 -4.81 10.16
C ILE A 112 1.18 -3.50 10.95
N LYS A 113 1.49 -3.60 12.23
CA LYS A 113 1.74 -2.44 13.08
C LYS A 113 2.91 -1.61 12.59
N ALA A 114 4.02 -2.25 12.19
CA ALA A 114 5.20 -1.57 11.66
C ALA A 114 4.86 -0.77 10.39
N VAL A 115 4.10 -1.34 9.48
CA VAL A 115 3.65 -0.65 8.27
C VAL A 115 2.76 0.55 8.61
N ARG A 116 1.79 0.36 9.50
CA ARG A 116 0.89 1.43 9.93
C ARG A 116 1.63 2.59 10.57
N GLN A 117 2.69 2.30 11.33
CA GLN A 117 3.51 3.32 12.00
C GLN A 117 4.57 3.96 11.08
N GLY A 118 4.71 3.47 9.86
CA GLY A 118 5.78 3.91 8.95
C GLY A 118 7.17 3.40 9.36
N ASP A 119 7.25 2.32 10.14
CA ASP A 119 8.49 1.76 10.66
C ASP A 119 9.06 0.72 9.70
N PHE A 120 9.36 1.17 8.51
CA PHE A 120 9.88 0.37 7.40
C PHE A 120 10.58 1.27 6.39
N TRP A 121 11.26 0.67 5.42
CA TRP A 121 11.78 1.36 4.24
C TRP A 121 11.51 0.54 2.98
N ASN A 122 11.46 1.23 1.86
CA ASN A 122 11.21 0.61 0.56
C ASN A 122 12.52 0.18 -0.09
N GLY A 123 12.49 -0.97 -0.74
CA GLY A 123 13.59 -1.49 -1.54
C GLY A 123 13.17 -1.61 -3.01
N TYR A 124 14.13 -1.45 -3.90
CA TYR A 124 13.95 -1.54 -5.35
C TYR A 124 15.15 -2.24 -5.99
N ILE A 125 14.88 -2.90 -7.10
CA ILE A 125 15.96 -3.36 -7.99
C ILE A 125 16.36 -2.26 -8.95
#